data_07d0212ef2ba847b31a588183cf29e35
#
_entry.id   07d0212ef2ba847b31a588183cf29e35
#
_cell.length_a   1.000
_cell.length_b   1.000
_cell.length_c   1.000
_cell.angle_alpha   90.00
_cell.angle_beta   90.00
_cell.angle_gamma   90.00
#
_symmetry.space_group_name_H-M   'P 1'
#
loop_
_entity.id
_entity.type
_entity.pdbx_description
1 polymer ?
#
loop_
_entity_poly.entity_id
_entity_poly.type
_entity_poly.pdbx_seq_one_letter_code
_entity_poly.pdbx_strand_id
1 'polypeptide(L)'
;MHLITKIAIAFLLGLIGYELEQFFLEDGLRVPLSNADLIGLFIYWAVAFAATFLNRENSHEQSDREHGTVKWFNTRKGYGFITRDQGEDVFVHFKNIKGSGRRAIREGERVSFVVVSSGKGPQADLVKMA
;
A
#
# COMPACT_ATOMS: atom_id res chain seq x y z
N MET A 1 3.64 -12.70 3.26
CA MET A 1 4.40 -12.76 4.53
C MET A 1 3.42 -12.65 5.69
N HIS A 2 3.39 -13.67 6.58
CA HIS A 2 2.41 -13.73 7.67
C HIS A 2 2.55 -12.54 8.64
N LEU A 3 1.43 -12.08 9.25
CA LEU A 3 1.41 -10.98 10.22
C LEU A 3 2.42 -11.20 11.37
N ILE A 4 2.51 -12.43 11.85
CA ILE A 4 3.44 -12.84 12.92
C ILE A 4 4.89 -12.55 12.54
N THR A 5 5.30 -12.83 11.29
CA THR A 5 6.66 -12.57 10.81
C THR A 5 6.97 -11.07 10.78
N LYS A 6 6.01 -10.22 10.42
CA LYS A 6 6.18 -8.76 10.43
C LYS A 6 6.33 -8.22 11.85
N ILE A 7 5.53 -8.71 12.78
CA ILE A 7 5.61 -8.34 14.20
C ILE A 7 6.96 -8.75 14.77
N ALA A 8 7.43 -9.97 14.48
CA ALA A 8 8.74 -10.45 14.93
C ALA A 8 9.90 -9.61 14.37
N ILE A 9 9.86 -9.24 13.09
CA ILE A 9 10.87 -8.37 12.46
C ILE A 9 10.84 -6.97 13.10
N ALA A 10 9.68 -6.38 13.32
CA ALA A 10 9.55 -5.07 13.95
C ALA A 10 10.11 -5.07 15.39
N PHE A 11 9.85 -6.14 16.13
CA PHE A 11 10.38 -6.33 17.48
C PHE A 11 11.92 -6.46 17.47
N LEU A 12 12.45 -7.25 16.55
CA LEU A 12 13.91 -7.44 16.41
C LEU A 12 14.62 -6.14 16.03
N LEU A 13 14.07 -5.37 15.08
CA LEU A 13 14.58 -4.06 14.68
C LEU A 13 14.53 -3.04 15.82
N GLY A 14 13.49 -3.07 16.63
CA GLY A 14 13.37 -2.23 17.83
C GLY A 14 14.45 -2.55 18.87
N LEU A 15 14.70 -3.83 19.12
CA LEU A 15 15.78 -4.25 20.02
C LEU A 15 17.17 -3.83 19.50
N ILE A 16 17.46 -4.06 18.23
CA ILE A 16 18.74 -3.67 17.61
C ILE A 16 18.92 -2.14 17.70
N GLY A 17 17.89 -1.35 17.41
CA GLY A 17 17.95 0.10 17.50
C GLY A 17 18.26 0.58 18.92
N TYR A 18 17.59 0.02 19.92
CA TYR A 18 17.83 0.33 21.33
C TYR A 18 19.26 -0.02 21.77
N GLU A 19 19.75 -1.20 21.43
CA GLU A 19 21.10 -1.63 21.76
C GLU A 19 22.19 -0.81 21.08
N LEU A 20 21.97 -0.39 19.83
CA LEU A 20 22.89 0.51 19.12
C LEU A 20 23.00 1.86 19.77
N GLU A 21 21.88 2.45 20.23
CA GLU A 21 21.90 3.73 20.94
C GLU A 21 22.67 3.61 22.25
N GLN A 22 22.44 2.55 23.04
CA GLN A 22 23.15 2.33 24.30
C GLN A 22 24.65 2.09 24.08
N PHE A 23 25.01 1.36 23.02
CA PHE A 23 26.40 1.12 22.66
C PHE A 23 27.15 2.42 22.31
N PHE A 24 26.53 3.33 21.57
CA PHE A 24 27.16 4.60 21.16
C PHE A 24 27.17 5.65 22.27
N LEU A 25 26.24 5.60 23.22
CA LEU A 25 26.14 6.61 24.27
C LEU A 25 26.85 6.23 25.58
N GLU A 26 26.99 4.95 25.91
CA GLU A 26 27.43 4.49 27.23
C GLU A 26 28.46 3.34 27.27
N ASP A 27 29.25 3.12 26.22
CA ASP A 27 30.36 2.14 26.20
C ASP A 27 29.97 0.70 26.61
N GLY A 28 28.84 0.16 26.17
CA GLY A 28 28.56 -1.27 26.32
C GLY A 28 27.11 -1.71 26.31
N LEU A 29 26.91 -3.00 26.04
CA LEU A 29 25.60 -3.67 26.09
C LEU A 29 25.05 -3.67 27.52
N ARG A 30 23.92 -3.02 27.74
CA ARG A 30 23.21 -3.00 29.02
C ARG A 30 21.85 -3.67 28.92
N VAL A 31 21.51 -4.46 29.91
CA VAL A 31 20.14 -4.97 30.03
C VAL A 31 19.24 -3.88 30.61
N PRO A 32 18.10 -3.58 30.00
CA PRO A 32 17.18 -2.52 30.50
C PRO A 32 16.64 -2.91 31.88
N LEU A 33 17.12 -2.26 32.92
CA LEU A 33 16.74 -2.51 34.30
C LEU A 33 15.95 -1.35 34.95
N SER A 34 15.89 -0.21 34.27
CA SER A 34 15.16 0.97 34.76
C SER A 34 13.84 1.17 34.01
N ASN A 35 12.89 1.86 34.66
CA ASN A 35 11.62 2.23 34.01
C ASN A 35 11.84 3.16 32.81
N ALA A 36 12.88 3.97 32.82
CA ALA A 36 13.24 4.85 31.71
C ALA A 36 13.70 4.05 30.46
N ASP A 37 14.50 3.00 30.69
CA ASP A 37 14.98 2.11 29.63
C ASP A 37 13.83 1.33 28.99
N LEU A 38 12.87 0.87 29.79
CA LEU A 38 11.67 0.20 29.29
C LEU A 38 10.79 1.11 28.44
N ILE A 39 10.68 2.39 28.82
CA ILE A 39 9.94 3.40 28.01
C ILE A 39 10.64 3.62 26.69
N GLY A 40 11.97 3.77 26.67
CA GLY A 40 12.77 3.93 25.47
C GLY A 40 12.58 2.73 24.51
N LEU A 41 12.72 1.52 25.01
CA LEU A 41 12.52 0.29 24.26
C LEU A 41 11.10 0.19 23.68
N PHE A 42 10.10 0.59 24.44
CA PHE A 42 8.71 0.62 23.96
C PHE A 42 8.50 1.63 22.83
N ILE A 43 9.12 2.81 22.90
CA ILE A 43 9.07 3.84 21.85
C ILE A 43 9.70 3.29 20.56
N TYR A 44 10.90 2.69 20.63
CA TYR A 44 11.56 2.09 19.48
C TYR A 44 10.72 0.99 18.84
N TRP A 45 10.13 0.14 19.66
CA TRP A 45 9.22 -0.91 19.18
C TRP A 45 7.97 -0.32 18.51
N ALA A 46 7.35 0.71 19.09
CA ALA A 46 6.17 1.36 18.53
C ALA A 46 6.47 2.04 17.20
N VAL A 47 7.62 2.71 17.05
CA VAL A 47 8.06 3.34 15.80
C VAL A 47 8.35 2.28 14.73
N ALA A 48 9.08 1.23 15.05
CA ALA A 48 9.37 0.13 14.13
C ALA A 48 8.08 -0.59 13.68
N PHE A 49 7.14 -0.79 14.60
CA PHE A 49 5.83 -1.36 14.29
C PHE A 49 5.01 -0.44 13.37
N ALA A 50 4.93 0.86 13.67
CA ALA A 50 4.24 1.83 12.83
C ALA A 50 4.84 1.90 11.42
N ALA A 51 6.17 1.90 11.29
CA ALA A 51 6.86 1.91 10.01
C ALA A 51 6.50 0.69 9.14
N THR A 52 6.32 -0.50 9.73
CA THR A 52 5.90 -1.71 8.99
C THR A 52 4.47 -1.62 8.47
N PHE A 53 3.60 -0.85 9.12
CA PHE A 53 2.22 -0.63 8.67
C PHE A 53 2.10 0.50 7.66
N LEU A 54 2.79 1.61 7.86
CA LEU A 54 2.76 2.77 6.95
C LEU A 54 3.33 2.45 5.57
N ASN A 55 4.30 1.56 5.49
CA ASN A 55 4.91 1.15 4.22
C ASN A 55 4.08 0.12 3.42
N ARG A 56 2.92 -0.29 3.93
CA ARG A 56 2.09 -1.33 3.31
C ARG A 56 1.31 -0.85 2.09
N GLU A 57 0.98 0.45 2.02
CA GLU A 57 0.08 0.96 0.99
C GLU A 57 0.76 1.23 -0.35
N ASN A 58 2.09 1.47 -0.36
CA ASN A 58 2.77 1.91 -1.57
C ASN A 58 3.41 0.78 -2.41
N SER A 59 3.67 -0.39 -1.85
CA SER A 59 4.38 -1.46 -2.56
C SER A 59 3.49 -2.37 -3.40
N HIS A 60 2.21 -2.52 -3.07
CA HIS A 60 1.26 -3.30 -3.87
C HIS A 60 0.69 -2.51 -5.06
N GLU A 61 0.68 -1.17 -4.99
CA GLU A 61 0.12 -0.35 -6.06
C GLU A 61 0.99 -0.29 -7.33
N GLN A 62 2.28 -0.53 -7.22
CA GLN A 62 3.21 -0.31 -8.35
C GLN A 62 3.53 -1.58 -9.14
N SER A 63 3.57 -2.76 -8.51
CA SER A 63 3.98 -4.01 -9.15
C SER A 63 2.90 -4.66 -10.03
N ASP A 64 1.63 -4.43 -9.73
CA ASP A 64 0.52 -5.10 -10.38
C ASP A 64 -0.36 -4.15 -11.22
N ARG A 65 0.19 -2.97 -11.57
CA ARG A 65 -0.55 -2.02 -12.41
C ARG A 65 -0.46 -2.42 -13.87
N GLU A 66 -1.61 -2.50 -14.47
CA GLU A 66 -1.79 -2.69 -15.90
C GLU A 66 -2.14 -1.36 -16.57
N HIS A 67 -2.00 -1.32 -17.89
CA HIS A 67 -2.38 -0.20 -18.73
C HIS A 67 -3.49 -0.63 -19.70
N GLY A 68 -4.27 0.35 -20.11
CA GLY A 68 -5.35 0.12 -21.05
C GLY A 68 -5.94 1.44 -21.55
N THR A 69 -6.92 1.32 -22.42
CA THR A 69 -7.65 2.45 -22.99
C THR A 69 -9.12 2.37 -22.61
N VAL A 70 -9.69 3.48 -22.17
CA VAL A 70 -11.13 3.55 -21.85
C VAL A 70 -11.94 3.30 -23.10
N LYS A 71 -12.63 2.16 -23.18
CA LYS A 71 -13.48 1.78 -24.29
C LYS A 71 -14.74 2.64 -24.34
N TRP A 72 -15.40 2.80 -23.21
CA TRP A 72 -16.48 3.74 -22.99
C TRP A 72 -16.74 3.94 -21.50
N PHE A 73 -17.32 5.07 -21.12
CA PHE A 73 -17.67 5.37 -19.74
C PHE A 73 -18.96 6.20 -19.66
N ASN A 74 -19.96 5.72 -18.94
CA ASN A 74 -21.20 6.43 -18.70
C ASN A 74 -21.12 7.27 -17.42
N THR A 75 -20.89 8.56 -17.55
CA THR A 75 -20.76 9.49 -16.44
C THR A 75 -22.02 9.62 -15.57
N ARG A 76 -23.21 9.42 -16.13
CA ARG A 76 -24.48 9.47 -15.37
C ARG A 76 -24.63 8.25 -14.49
N LYS A 77 -24.38 7.07 -15.02
CA LYS A 77 -24.47 5.79 -14.31
C LYS A 77 -23.24 5.49 -13.48
N GLY A 78 -22.10 6.08 -13.84
CA GLY A 78 -20.84 5.96 -13.10
C GLY A 78 -20.10 4.66 -13.33
N TYR A 79 -20.24 4.01 -14.49
CA TYR A 79 -19.50 2.80 -14.85
C TYR A 79 -19.15 2.76 -16.34
N GLY A 80 -18.23 1.89 -16.67
CA GLY A 80 -17.75 1.68 -18.03
C GLY A 80 -16.86 0.46 -18.18
N PHE A 81 -16.13 0.41 -19.28
CA PHE A 81 -15.16 -0.64 -19.57
C PHE A 81 -13.85 -0.04 -20.08
N ILE A 82 -12.76 -0.68 -19.69
CA ILE A 82 -11.39 -0.38 -20.13
C ILE A 82 -10.91 -1.60 -20.91
N THR A 83 -10.41 -1.42 -22.13
CA THR A 83 -9.71 -2.46 -22.89
C THR A 83 -8.28 -2.51 -22.39
N ARG A 84 -7.86 -3.64 -21.85
CA ARG A 84 -6.48 -3.90 -21.41
C ARG A 84 -5.55 -3.96 -22.61
N ASP A 85 -4.28 -3.64 -22.44
CA ASP A 85 -3.28 -3.80 -23.50
C ASP A 85 -3.13 -5.27 -23.95
N GLN A 86 -3.52 -6.20 -23.08
CA GLN A 86 -3.59 -7.65 -23.37
C GLN A 86 -4.82 -8.05 -24.20
N GLY A 87 -5.74 -7.12 -24.46
CA GLY A 87 -6.91 -7.34 -25.34
C GLY A 87 -8.24 -7.65 -24.65
N GLU A 88 -8.25 -7.90 -23.35
CA GLU A 88 -9.49 -8.15 -22.60
C GLU A 88 -10.10 -6.87 -22.03
N ASP A 89 -11.44 -6.82 -21.98
CA ASP A 89 -12.17 -5.73 -21.35
C ASP A 89 -12.34 -5.98 -19.84
N VAL A 90 -12.10 -4.95 -19.02
CA VAL A 90 -12.38 -5.00 -17.59
C VAL A 90 -13.40 -3.94 -17.21
N PHE A 91 -14.27 -4.28 -16.27
CA PHE A 91 -15.28 -3.37 -15.75
C PHE A 91 -14.63 -2.30 -14.87
N VAL A 92 -15.08 -1.04 -14.98
CA VAL A 92 -14.66 0.08 -14.11
C VAL A 92 -15.87 0.78 -13.52
N HIS A 93 -15.80 1.08 -12.22
CA HIS A 93 -16.81 1.88 -11.52
C HIS A 93 -16.18 3.19 -11.03
N PHE A 94 -16.95 4.30 -11.02
CA PHE A 94 -16.43 5.62 -10.67
C PHE A 94 -15.77 5.69 -9.29
N LYS A 95 -16.17 4.84 -8.35
CA LYS A 95 -15.56 4.75 -7.01
C LYS A 95 -14.11 4.28 -7.04
N ASN A 96 -13.73 3.56 -8.08
CA ASN A 96 -12.40 2.99 -8.27
C ASN A 96 -11.48 3.93 -9.08
N ILE A 97 -11.96 5.12 -9.45
CA ILE A 97 -11.19 6.11 -10.18
C ILE A 97 -10.62 7.12 -9.19
N LYS A 98 -9.29 7.25 -9.15
CA LYS A 98 -8.61 8.27 -8.35
C LYS A 98 -8.68 9.63 -9.04
N GLY A 99 -9.07 10.69 -8.32
CA GLY A 99 -9.16 12.06 -8.85
C GLY A 99 -10.59 12.61 -8.88
N SER A 100 -10.95 13.34 -9.94
CA SER A 100 -12.22 14.10 -10.05
C SER A 100 -13.48 13.23 -10.19
N GLY A 101 -13.47 12.00 -9.73
CA GLY A 101 -14.62 11.10 -9.70
C GLY A 101 -15.16 10.74 -11.10
N ARG A 102 -16.48 10.87 -11.32
CA ARG A 102 -17.13 10.45 -12.58
C ARG A 102 -16.67 11.17 -13.85
N ARG A 103 -15.96 12.28 -13.72
CA ARG A 103 -15.45 13.07 -14.87
C ARG A 103 -13.95 12.87 -15.08
N ALA A 104 -13.33 11.99 -14.30
CA ALA A 104 -11.88 11.80 -14.32
C ALA A 104 -11.39 11.04 -15.56
N ILE A 105 -12.25 10.29 -16.21
CA ILE A 105 -11.88 9.52 -17.43
C ILE A 105 -12.89 9.70 -18.55
N ARG A 106 -12.39 9.68 -19.79
CA ARG A 106 -13.17 9.78 -21.01
C ARG A 106 -12.84 8.63 -21.95
N GLU A 107 -13.75 8.37 -22.89
CA GLU A 107 -13.53 7.40 -23.96
C GLU A 107 -12.25 7.73 -24.75
N GLY A 108 -11.44 6.72 -25.03
CA GLY A 108 -10.17 6.84 -25.72
C GLY A 108 -8.97 7.25 -24.83
N GLU A 109 -9.19 7.60 -23.56
CA GLU A 109 -8.09 7.98 -22.67
C GLU A 109 -7.28 6.77 -22.19
N ARG A 110 -5.97 6.96 -22.09
CA ARG A 110 -5.04 5.98 -21.52
C ARG A 110 -5.08 6.05 -19.99
N VAL A 111 -5.21 4.88 -19.39
CA VAL A 111 -5.31 4.73 -17.93
C VAL A 111 -4.41 3.62 -17.43
N SER A 112 -3.98 3.76 -16.18
CA SER A 112 -3.31 2.70 -15.41
C SER A 112 -4.21 2.28 -14.27
N PHE A 113 -4.27 0.98 -13.97
CA PHE A 113 -5.17 0.39 -12.98
C PHE A 113 -4.62 -0.92 -12.44
N VAL A 114 -5.25 -1.43 -11.39
CA VAL A 114 -5.01 -2.78 -10.86
C VAL A 114 -6.23 -3.64 -11.15
N VAL A 115 -6.03 -4.87 -11.61
CA VAL A 115 -7.13 -5.80 -11.83
C VAL A 115 -7.41 -6.58 -10.55
N VAL A 116 -8.64 -6.49 -10.07
CA VAL A 116 -9.13 -7.22 -8.89
C VAL A 116 -10.25 -8.18 -9.31
N SER A 117 -10.24 -9.38 -8.76
CA SER A 117 -11.34 -10.33 -8.94
C SER A 117 -12.51 -9.93 -8.05
N SER A 118 -13.68 -9.76 -8.64
CA SER A 118 -14.93 -9.56 -7.92
C SER A 118 -15.90 -10.72 -8.19
N GLY A 119 -16.95 -10.85 -7.40
CA GLY A 119 -17.99 -11.86 -7.61
C GLY A 119 -18.75 -11.74 -8.95
N LYS A 120 -18.50 -10.64 -9.70
CA LYS A 120 -19.08 -10.37 -11.02
C LYS A 120 -18.04 -10.42 -12.15
N GLY A 121 -16.82 -10.87 -11.89
CA GLY A 121 -15.72 -10.91 -12.83
C GLY A 121 -14.60 -9.91 -12.54
N PRO A 122 -13.60 -9.80 -13.44
CA PRO A 122 -12.47 -8.89 -13.28
C PRO A 122 -12.93 -7.43 -13.32
N GLN A 123 -12.38 -6.62 -12.41
CA GLN A 123 -12.72 -5.22 -12.24
C GLN A 123 -11.44 -4.38 -12.12
N ALA A 124 -11.43 -3.22 -12.77
CA ALA A 124 -10.36 -2.24 -12.62
C ALA A 124 -10.52 -1.46 -11.31
N ASP A 125 -9.48 -1.42 -10.51
CA ASP A 125 -9.38 -0.65 -9.28
C ASP A 125 -8.20 0.33 -9.34
N LEU A 126 -8.22 1.35 -8.46
CA LEU A 126 -7.17 2.37 -8.37
C LEU A 126 -6.83 3.02 -9.72
N VAL A 127 -7.85 3.23 -10.56
CA VAL A 127 -7.70 3.77 -11.92
C VAL A 127 -7.18 5.21 -11.86
N LYS A 128 -6.09 5.47 -12.61
CA LYS A 128 -5.49 6.81 -12.79
C LYS A 128 -5.26 7.05 -14.27
N MET A 129 -5.25 8.30 -14.69
CA MET A 129 -4.74 8.67 -16.01
C MET A 129 -3.25 8.29 -16.11
N ALA A 130 -2.86 7.72 -17.25
CA ALA A 130 -1.49 7.29 -17.53
C ALA A 130 -0.62 8.47 -17.97
#